data_c78cf7ada0eb878def3a09e72e43a22b
#
_entry.id   c78cf7ada0eb878def3a09e72e43a22b
#
_cell.length_a   1.000
_cell.length_b   1.000
_cell.length_c   1.000
_cell.angle_alpha   90.00
_cell.angle_beta   90.00
_cell.angle_gamma   90.00
#
_symmetry.space_group_name_H-M   'P 1'
#
loop_
_entity.id
_entity.type
_entity.pdbx_description
1 polymer ?
#
loop_
_entity_poly.entity_id
_entity_poly.type
_entity_poly.pdbx_seq_one_letter_code
_entity_poly.pdbx_strand_id
1 'polypeptide(L)'
;AHPEDGESAVVLLAKFICENGLLDADDSEIFRFLWEAFPDFYGSGLKAEYEDEISGRLTAVGSSLQLNDRVARLCIDMRCPITADLQEVEKIVRKVIEGYGWKICSFEGNPGYYRDNDGREVRRLTDICQEVYGRTFVPYCMGGGTYARKLPNAVGYGPGLPFQKKPIPSGHGKGHQPDECVCVENLLYAAEIYVKAILMLDEMLE
;
A
#
# COMPACT_ATOMS: atom_id res chain seq x y z
N ALA A 1 -1.99 -1.19 -2.91
CA ALA A 1 -0.72 -1.51 -2.28
C ALA A 1 0.44 -1.47 -3.28
N HIS A 2 0.14 -1.46 -4.57
CA HIS A 2 1.11 -1.41 -5.66
C HIS A 2 0.77 -0.21 -6.54
N PRO A 3 1.18 1.02 -6.15
CA PRO A 3 0.83 2.23 -6.89
C PRO A 3 1.50 2.27 -8.28
N GLU A 4 2.63 1.56 -8.45
CA GLU A 4 3.37 1.41 -9.71
C GLU A 4 2.56 0.73 -10.84
N ASP A 5 1.51 -0.01 -10.48
CA ASP A 5 0.57 -0.63 -11.43
C ASP A 5 -0.51 0.35 -11.94
N GLY A 6 -0.49 1.59 -11.48
CA GLY A 6 -1.49 2.60 -11.77
C GLY A 6 -0.90 3.96 -12.13
N GLU A 7 -1.80 4.91 -12.35
CA GLU A 7 -1.45 6.30 -12.61
C GLU A 7 -2.27 7.21 -11.70
N SER A 8 -1.65 8.25 -11.15
CA SER A 8 -2.37 9.26 -10.37
C SER A 8 -3.02 10.28 -11.30
N ALA A 9 -4.34 10.28 -11.37
CA ALA A 9 -5.09 11.26 -12.15
C ALA A 9 -4.79 12.71 -11.72
N VAL A 10 -4.56 12.92 -10.42
CA VAL A 10 -4.20 14.24 -9.86
C VAL A 10 -2.86 14.71 -10.42
N VAL A 11 -1.86 13.85 -10.46
CA VAL A 11 -0.53 14.17 -10.97
C VAL A 11 -0.53 14.34 -12.48
N LEU A 12 -1.24 13.48 -13.21
CA LEU A 12 -1.39 13.59 -14.67
C LEU A 12 -2.05 14.91 -15.07
N LEU A 13 -3.14 15.29 -14.36
CA LEU A 13 -3.79 16.57 -14.58
C LEU A 13 -2.84 17.74 -14.30
N ALA A 14 -2.12 17.70 -13.19
CA ALA A 14 -1.15 18.73 -12.82
C ALA A 14 -0.06 18.89 -13.89
N LYS A 15 0.52 17.79 -14.33
CA LYS A 15 1.49 17.77 -15.43
C LYS A 15 0.92 18.41 -16.68
N PHE A 16 -0.26 18.01 -17.12
CA PHE A 16 -0.91 18.53 -18.30
C PHE A 16 -1.15 20.05 -18.23
N ILE A 17 -1.62 20.56 -17.09
CA ILE A 17 -1.84 21.99 -16.87
C ILE A 17 -0.53 22.76 -16.95
N CYS A 18 0.54 22.29 -16.31
CA CYS A 18 1.84 22.95 -16.28
C CYS A 18 2.49 22.95 -17.67
N GLU A 19 2.50 21.82 -18.38
CA GLU A 19 3.14 21.69 -19.70
C GLU A 19 2.45 22.54 -20.77
N ASN A 20 1.16 22.80 -20.65
CA ASN A 20 0.40 23.57 -21.64
C ASN A 20 0.13 25.03 -21.23
N GLY A 21 0.62 25.47 -20.06
CA GLY A 21 0.44 26.86 -19.61
C GLY A 21 -1.02 27.28 -19.51
N LEU A 22 -1.90 26.40 -19.02
CA LEU A 22 -3.36 26.62 -19.03
C LEU A 22 -3.85 27.58 -17.97
N LEU A 23 -3.03 27.91 -16.97
CA LEU A 23 -3.36 28.80 -15.85
C LEU A 23 -2.31 29.90 -15.74
N ASP A 24 -2.65 30.98 -15.08
CA ASP A 24 -1.72 32.04 -14.73
C ASP A 24 -0.66 31.53 -13.70
N ALA A 25 0.31 32.38 -13.41
CA ALA A 25 1.45 31.97 -12.56
C ALA A 25 1.01 31.58 -11.15
N ASP A 26 0.06 32.30 -10.56
CA ASP A 26 -0.37 32.09 -9.18
C ASP A 26 -1.18 30.81 -9.05
N ASP A 27 -2.13 30.57 -9.96
CA ASP A 27 -2.96 29.38 -9.92
C ASP A 27 -2.17 28.11 -10.36
N SER A 28 -1.12 28.28 -11.19
CA SER A 28 -0.28 27.15 -11.62
C SER A 28 0.65 26.62 -10.53
N GLU A 29 0.95 27.39 -9.47
CA GLU A 29 1.81 26.96 -8.36
C GLU A 29 1.30 25.70 -7.66
N ILE A 30 -0.03 25.56 -7.50
CA ILE A 30 -0.65 24.38 -6.91
C ILE A 30 -0.33 23.13 -7.74
N PHE A 31 -0.47 23.24 -9.05
CA PHE A 31 -0.25 22.11 -9.97
C PHE A 31 1.24 21.82 -10.16
N ARG A 32 2.09 22.84 -10.12
CA ARG A 32 3.54 22.67 -10.13
C ARG A 32 4.01 21.86 -8.92
N PHE A 33 3.53 22.17 -7.72
CA PHE A 33 3.83 21.38 -6.54
C PHE A 33 3.43 19.91 -6.72
N LEU A 34 2.20 19.65 -7.20
CA LEU A 34 1.72 18.29 -7.41
C LEU A 34 2.60 17.50 -8.38
N TRP A 35 3.03 18.12 -9.47
CA TRP A 35 3.89 17.49 -10.46
C TRP A 35 5.31 17.23 -9.92
N GLU A 36 5.90 18.21 -9.23
CA GLU A 36 7.25 18.12 -8.69
C GLU A 36 7.35 17.22 -7.45
N ALA A 37 6.32 17.17 -6.62
CA ALA A 37 6.29 16.37 -5.40
C ALA A 37 6.05 14.88 -5.65
N PHE A 38 5.45 14.52 -6.78
CA PHE A 38 5.10 13.12 -7.11
C PHE A 38 5.61 12.70 -8.50
N PRO A 39 6.92 12.83 -8.78
CA PRO A 39 7.49 12.37 -10.05
C PRO A 39 7.51 10.85 -10.16
N ASP A 40 7.44 10.16 -9.03
CA ASP A 40 7.31 8.73 -8.87
C ASP A 40 6.39 8.38 -7.68
N PHE A 41 6.24 7.10 -7.39
CA PHE A 41 5.44 6.61 -6.26
C PHE A 41 6.24 6.35 -4.99
N TYR A 42 7.54 6.67 -4.96
CA TYR A 42 8.47 6.28 -3.91
C TYR A 42 8.97 7.44 -3.05
N GLY A 43 8.32 8.59 -3.17
CA GLY A 43 8.56 9.75 -2.32
C GLY A 43 9.80 10.58 -2.68
N SER A 44 10.38 10.42 -3.87
CA SER A 44 11.59 11.14 -4.26
C SER A 44 11.38 12.67 -4.27
N GLY A 45 10.28 13.17 -4.82
CA GLY A 45 9.96 14.59 -4.81
C GLY A 45 9.66 15.14 -3.41
N LEU A 46 9.23 14.30 -2.49
CA LEU A 46 9.05 14.65 -1.07
C LEU A 46 10.33 14.46 -0.24
N LYS A 47 11.43 13.98 -0.86
CA LYS A 47 12.71 13.64 -0.21
C LYS A 47 12.56 12.65 0.95
N ALA A 48 11.55 11.80 0.87
CA ALA A 48 11.18 10.83 1.89
C ALA A 48 11.43 9.38 1.43
N GLU A 49 12.36 9.18 0.51
CA GLU A 49 12.73 7.85 0.03
C GLU A 49 13.28 7.01 1.18
N TYR A 50 12.70 5.85 1.36
CA TYR A 50 13.12 4.90 2.37
C TYR A 50 12.82 3.46 1.90
N GLU A 51 13.68 2.52 2.28
CA GLU A 51 13.51 1.11 1.95
C GLU A 51 14.06 0.23 3.07
N ASP A 52 13.39 -0.88 3.36
CA ASP A 52 13.93 -1.94 4.20
C ASP A 52 13.75 -3.32 3.56
N GLU A 53 14.53 -4.28 4.05
CA GLU A 53 14.50 -5.67 3.54
C GLU A 53 13.23 -6.43 3.92
N ILE A 54 12.48 -5.96 4.92
CA ILE A 54 11.30 -6.63 5.46
C ILE A 54 10.05 -6.25 4.69
N SER A 55 9.83 -4.96 4.50
CA SER A 55 8.59 -4.40 3.97
C SER A 55 8.74 -3.62 2.65
N GLY A 56 9.97 -3.50 2.16
CA GLY A 56 10.27 -2.87 0.87
C GLY A 56 10.31 -1.35 0.92
N ARG A 57 9.95 -0.71 -0.18
CA ARG A 57 10.07 0.74 -0.37
C ARG A 57 8.91 1.51 0.21
N LEU A 58 9.19 2.71 0.72
CA LEU A 58 8.16 3.72 0.99
C LEU A 58 7.39 4.04 -0.29
N THR A 59 6.07 4.16 -0.17
CA THR A 59 5.24 4.70 -1.25
C THR A 59 4.52 5.97 -0.83
N ALA A 60 4.40 6.94 -1.75
CA ALA A 60 3.72 8.21 -1.54
C ALA A 60 2.91 8.59 -2.78
N VAL A 61 1.62 8.83 -2.60
CA VAL A 61 0.70 9.15 -3.69
C VAL A 61 -0.15 10.36 -3.33
N GLY A 62 -0.19 11.36 -4.19
CA GLY A 62 -1.24 12.38 -4.16
C GLY A 62 -2.56 11.74 -4.54
N SER A 63 -3.39 11.42 -3.56
CA SER A 63 -4.57 10.56 -3.75
C SER A 63 -5.83 11.32 -4.09
N SER A 64 -6.01 12.53 -3.58
CA SER A 64 -7.13 13.39 -3.94
C SER A 64 -6.79 14.87 -3.80
N LEU A 65 -7.31 15.68 -4.71
CA LEU A 65 -7.22 17.13 -4.67
C LEU A 65 -8.63 17.71 -4.63
N GLN A 66 -8.88 18.60 -3.69
CA GLN A 66 -10.12 19.36 -3.60
C GLN A 66 -9.79 20.84 -3.72
N LEU A 67 -10.53 21.55 -4.58
CA LEU A 67 -10.40 22.98 -4.80
C LEU A 67 -11.73 23.64 -4.42
N ASN A 68 -11.77 24.38 -3.32
CA ASN A 68 -12.94 25.08 -2.84
C ASN A 68 -12.55 26.50 -2.39
N ASP A 69 -13.27 27.53 -2.88
CA ASP A 69 -13.13 28.94 -2.46
C ASP A 69 -11.67 29.42 -2.35
N ARG A 70 -10.86 29.14 -3.38
CA ARG A 70 -9.41 29.44 -3.45
C ARG A 70 -8.54 28.69 -2.42
N VAL A 71 -9.06 27.64 -1.82
CA VAL A 71 -8.29 26.75 -0.95
C VAL A 71 -8.12 25.40 -1.65
N ALA A 72 -6.87 25.01 -1.84
CA ALA A 72 -6.52 23.67 -2.31
C ALA A 72 -6.26 22.75 -1.11
N ARG A 73 -6.86 21.57 -1.11
CA ARG A 73 -6.60 20.51 -0.11
C ARG A 73 -6.15 19.24 -0.84
N LEU A 74 -4.95 18.81 -0.53
CA LEU A 74 -4.38 17.58 -1.05
C LEU A 74 -4.34 16.52 0.05
N CYS A 75 -4.80 15.33 -0.26
CA CYS A 75 -4.56 14.15 0.56
C CYS A 75 -3.38 13.35 -0.03
N ILE A 76 -2.40 13.04 0.81
CA ILE A 76 -1.24 12.22 0.45
C ILE A 76 -1.36 10.90 1.21
N ASP A 77 -1.47 9.78 0.48
CA ASP A 77 -1.39 8.43 1.06
C ASP A 77 0.09 8.01 1.06
N MET A 78 0.65 7.83 2.25
CA MET A 78 2.02 7.36 2.43
C MET A 78 2.02 6.01 3.14
N ARG A 79 2.85 5.10 2.66
CA ARG A 79 3.05 3.79 3.28
C ARG A 79 4.52 3.63 3.56
N CYS A 80 4.84 3.71 4.85
CA CYS A 80 6.22 3.68 5.31
C CYS A 80 6.64 2.24 5.62
N PRO A 81 7.89 1.87 5.30
CA PRO A 81 8.49 0.63 5.75
C PRO A 81 8.44 0.47 7.27
N ILE A 82 8.45 -0.78 7.73
CA ILE A 82 8.27 -1.13 9.14
C ILE A 82 9.36 -0.54 10.05
N THR A 83 10.56 -0.34 9.51
CA THR A 83 11.69 0.22 10.23
C THR A 83 11.81 1.74 10.13
N ALA A 84 10.93 2.40 9.38
CA ALA A 84 10.97 3.85 9.21
C ALA A 84 10.52 4.57 10.49
N ASP A 85 11.28 5.58 10.88
CA ASP A 85 10.86 6.53 11.92
C ASP A 85 9.84 7.51 11.34
N LEU A 86 8.57 7.34 11.71
CA LEU A 86 7.48 8.18 11.22
C LEU A 86 7.62 9.66 11.60
N GLN A 87 8.29 9.98 12.72
CA GLN A 87 8.52 11.36 13.12
C GLN A 87 9.57 12.03 12.23
N GLU A 88 10.61 11.28 11.86
CA GLU A 88 11.61 11.80 10.93
C GLU A 88 11.03 11.92 9.50
N VAL A 89 10.23 10.96 9.05
CA VAL A 89 9.51 11.07 7.77
C VAL A 89 8.60 12.29 7.77
N GLU A 90 7.80 12.51 8.81
CA GLU A 90 6.95 13.70 8.94
C GLU A 90 7.76 14.97 8.82
N LYS A 91 8.86 15.08 9.53
CA LYS A 91 9.72 16.27 9.57
C LYS A 91 10.30 16.58 8.18
N ILE A 92 10.75 15.56 7.45
CA ILE A 92 11.29 15.70 6.10
C ILE A 92 10.18 16.20 5.15
N VAL A 93 9.05 15.50 5.13
CA VAL A 93 7.90 15.80 4.27
C VAL A 93 7.35 17.20 4.57
N ARG A 94 7.21 17.55 5.84
CA ARG A 94 6.78 18.90 6.28
C ARG A 94 7.67 19.99 5.71
N LYS A 95 8.98 19.82 5.81
CA LYS A 95 9.95 20.80 5.29
C LYS A 95 9.80 21.02 3.80
N VAL A 96 9.57 19.95 3.02
CA VAL A 96 9.36 20.04 1.58
C VAL A 96 8.03 20.75 1.27
N ILE A 97 6.94 20.30 1.86
CA ILE A 97 5.58 20.83 1.65
C ILE A 97 5.50 22.33 2.00
N GLU A 98 6.07 22.72 3.14
CA GLU A 98 6.12 24.14 3.57
C GLU A 98 6.99 25.00 2.65
N GLY A 99 8.03 24.41 2.03
CA GLY A 99 8.86 25.08 1.03
C GLY A 99 8.11 25.48 -0.24
N TYR A 100 7.00 24.80 -0.55
CA TYR A 100 6.08 25.15 -1.63
C TYR A 100 4.90 26.04 -1.16
N GLY A 101 4.94 26.55 0.05
CA GLY A 101 3.87 27.39 0.60
C GLY A 101 2.63 26.62 1.06
N TRP A 102 2.66 25.29 1.07
CA TRP A 102 1.57 24.48 1.60
C TRP A 102 1.69 24.28 3.10
N LYS A 103 0.56 23.97 3.74
CA LYS A 103 0.49 23.70 5.18
C LYS A 103 -0.06 22.32 5.43
N ILE A 104 0.62 21.53 6.26
CA ILE A 104 0.09 20.24 6.73
C ILE A 104 -0.99 20.51 7.79
N CYS A 105 -2.22 20.12 7.50
CA CYS A 105 -3.36 20.25 8.41
C CYS A 105 -3.43 19.08 9.41
N SER A 106 -3.09 17.87 8.95
CA SER A 106 -3.00 16.68 9.79
C SER A 106 -1.91 15.77 9.25
N PHE A 107 -1.26 15.06 10.12
CA PHE A 107 -0.35 13.97 9.80
C PHE A 107 -0.70 12.82 10.74
N GLU A 108 -1.38 11.82 10.20
CA GLU A 108 -1.86 10.69 10.97
C GLU A 108 -1.25 9.41 10.42
N GLY A 109 -0.64 8.63 11.29
CA GLY A 109 -0.04 7.37 10.91
C GLY A 109 -0.35 6.28 11.93
N ASN A 110 -0.40 5.05 11.45
CA ASN A 110 -0.42 3.89 12.30
C ASN A 110 0.95 3.22 12.22
N PRO A 111 1.51 2.77 13.33
CA PRO A 111 2.74 2.00 13.31
C PRO A 111 2.56 0.77 12.43
N GLY A 112 3.63 0.39 11.75
CA GLY A 112 3.66 -0.87 11.02
C GLY A 112 3.43 -2.06 11.93
N TYR A 113 2.98 -3.16 11.37
CA TYR A 113 2.79 -4.42 12.08
C TYR A 113 3.54 -5.52 11.34
N TYR A 114 4.40 -6.22 12.05
CA TYR A 114 5.22 -7.31 11.51
C TYR A 114 5.24 -8.51 12.44
N ARG A 115 5.15 -9.68 11.87
CA ARG A 115 5.41 -10.97 12.54
C ARG A 115 6.55 -11.66 11.83
N ASP A 116 7.49 -12.13 12.62
CA ASP A 116 8.67 -12.82 12.11
C ASP A 116 8.26 -14.04 11.28
N ASN A 117 8.74 -14.07 10.04
CA ASN A 117 8.49 -15.18 9.11
C ASN A 117 9.05 -16.51 9.63
N ASP A 118 10.08 -16.44 10.47
CA ASP A 118 10.70 -17.59 11.10
C ASP A 118 10.01 -18.04 12.40
N GLY A 119 9.00 -17.30 12.83
CA GLY A 119 8.17 -17.69 13.97
C GLY A 119 7.50 -19.04 13.74
N ARG A 120 7.39 -19.84 14.79
CA ARG A 120 6.87 -21.22 14.74
C ARG A 120 5.50 -21.31 14.06
N GLU A 121 4.58 -20.41 14.42
CA GLU A 121 3.22 -20.38 13.88
C GLU A 121 3.23 -19.98 12.40
N VAL A 122 4.01 -18.96 12.02
CA VAL A 122 4.10 -18.48 10.63
C VAL A 122 4.68 -19.56 9.72
N ARG A 123 5.73 -20.26 10.17
CA ARG A 123 6.29 -21.39 9.42
C ARG A 123 5.27 -22.49 9.21
N ARG A 124 4.56 -22.91 10.26
CA ARG A 124 3.55 -23.97 10.16
C ARG A 124 2.40 -23.60 9.23
N LEU A 125 1.92 -22.34 9.30
CA LEU A 125 0.91 -21.84 8.36
C LEU A 125 1.43 -21.84 6.92
N THR A 126 2.68 -21.49 6.72
CA THR A 126 3.34 -21.54 5.39
C THR A 126 3.47 -22.96 4.87
N ASP A 127 3.86 -23.92 5.72
CA ASP A 127 3.97 -25.33 5.38
C ASP A 127 2.63 -25.91 4.90
N ILE A 128 1.52 -25.55 5.54
CA ILE A 128 0.16 -25.95 5.13
C ILE A 128 -0.15 -25.43 3.72
N CYS A 129 0.16 -24.16 3.44
CA CYS A 129 -0.03 -23.63 2.09
C CYS A 129 0.80 -24.38 1.06
N GLN A 130 2.07 -24.70 1.38
CA GLN A 130 2.95 -25.44 0.49
C GLN A 130 2.45 -26.86 0.23
N GLU A 131 1.95 -27.55 1.27
CA GLU A 131 1.37 -28.88 1.15
C GLU A 131 0.15 -28.90 0.23
N VAL A 132 -0.81 -27.98 0.46
CA VAL A 132 -2.07 -27.96 -0.30
C VAL A 132 -1.87 -27.55 -1.75
N TYR A 133 -1.00 -26.60 -2.02
CA TYR A 133 -0.77 -26.11 -3.38
C TYR A 133 0.37 -26.81 -4.12
N GLY A 134 1.19 -27.61 -3.43
CA GLY A 134 2.35 -28.28 -4.02
C GLY A 134 3.42 -27.29 -4.51
N ARG A 135 3.55 -26.11 -3.90
CA ARG A 135 4.48 -25.05 -4.28
C ARG A 135 5.11 -24.42 -3.06
N THR A 136 6.31 -23.88 -3.22
CA THR A 136 6.96 -23.08 -2.19
C THR A 136 6.29 -21.71 -2.08
N PHE A 137 6.02 -21.28 -0.85
CA PHE A 137 5.52 -19.97 -0.49
C PHE A 137 6.51 -19.28 0.41
N VAL A 138 6.57 -17.95 0.26
CA VAL A 138 7.29 -17.07 1.18
C VAL A 138 6.28 -16.06 1.70
N PRO A 139 6.10 -15.95 3.02
CA PRO A 139 5.31 -14.87 3.61
C PRO A 139 5.84 -13.51 3.14
N TYR A 140 4.97 -12.54 2.97
CA TYR A 140 5.34 -11.21 2.49
C TYR A 140 4.63 -10.12 3.28
N CYS A 141 5.24 -8.96 3.34
CA CYS A 141 4.62 -7.76 3.84
C CYS A 141 3.83 -7.05 2.74
N MET A 142 2.74 -6.41 3.12
CA MET A 142 1.96 -5.60 2.20
C MET A 142 1.74 -4.20 2.76
N GLY A 143 1.80 -3.19 1.91
CA GLY A 143 1.59 -1.80 2.30
C GLY A 143 0.14 -1.46 2.71
N GLY A 144 -0.77 -2.45 2.74
CA GLY A 144 -2.14 -2.30 3.19
C GLY A 144 -2.32 -2.74 4.65
N GLY A 145 -3.34 -2.17 5.32
CA GLY A 145 -3.72 -2.63 6.66
C GLY A 145 -4.82 -3.67 6.60
N THR A 146 -4.68 -4.77 7.35
CA THR A 146 -5.74 -5.76 7.57
C THR A 146 -6.18 -5.76 9.03
N TYR A 147 -7.18 -6.56 9.38
CA TYR A 147 -7.60 -6.76 10.76
C TYR A 147 -6.48 -7.32 11.64
N ALA A 148 -5.53 -8.05 11.07
CA ALA A 148 -4.41 -8.65 11.79
C ALA A 148 -3.66 -7.62 12.65
N ARG A 149 -3.44 -6.40 12.16
CA ARG A 149 -2.74 -5.36 12.94
C ARG A 149 -3.48 -4.87 14.19
N LYS A 150 -4.78 -5.18 14.32
CA LYS A 150 -5.60 -4.80 15.48
C LYS A 150 -5.72 -5.90 16.53
N LEU A 151 -5.21 -7.08 16.23
CA LEU A 151 -5.27 -8.24 17.09
C LEU A 151 -3.85 -8.63 17.53
N PRO A 152 -3.62 -8.93 18.79
CA PRO A 152 -2.33 -9.40 19.25
C PRO A 152 -2.00 -10.73 18.56
N ASN A 153 -0.74 -10.87 18.13
CA ASN A 153 -0.20 -12.11 17.56
C ASN A 153 -0.92 -12.65 16.30
N ALA A 154 -1.70 -11.81 15.60
CA ALA A 154 -2.37 -12.22 14.37
C ALA A 154 -1.49 -12.08 13.13
N VAL A 155 -1.82 -12.81 12.07
CA VAL A 155 -1.24 -12.66 10.74
C VAL A 155 -2.37 -12.59 9.70
N GLY A 156 -2.11 -11.89 8.59
CA GLY A 156 -2.97 -11.97 7.42
C GLY A 156 -2.79 -13.34 6.77
N TYR A 157 -3.85 -14.11 6.64
CA TYR A 157 -3.81 -15.44 6.04
C TYR A 157 -5.04 -15.62 5.15
N GLY A 158 -4.85 -15.76 3.87
CA GLY A 158 -5.98 -15.70 2.94
C GLY A 158 -5.72 -16.37 1.60
N PRO A 159 -6.80 -16.55 0.80
CA PRO A 159 -6.82 -17.34 -0.42
C PRO A 159 -6.20 -16.65 -1.64
N GLY A 160 -5.62 -15.48 -1.48
CA GLY A 160 -5.00 -14.75 -2.58
C GLY A 160 -3.79 -15.50 -3.13
N LEU A 161 -3.87 -15.91 -4.39
CA LEU A 161 -2.80 -16.64 -5.06
C LEU A 161 -2.17 -15.74 -6.14
N PRO A 162 -0.99 -15.19 -5.90
CA PRO A 162 -0.36 -14.24 -6.83
C PRO A 162 0.03 -14.90 -8.16
N PHE A 163 0.15 -16.23 -8.22
CA PHE A 163 0.54 -16.98 -9.41
C PHE A 163 -0.65 -17.52 -10.25
N GLN A 164 -1.87 -17.41 -9.75
CA GLN A 164 -3.02 -17.88 -10.53
C GLN A 164 -3.45 -16.83 -11.54
N LYS A 165 -3.46 -17.23 -12.81
CA LYS A 165 -4.07 -16.43 -13.85
C LYS A 165 -5.59 -16.47 -13.67
N LYS A 166 -6.19 -15.33 -13.42
CA LYS A 166 -7.65 -15.21 -13.47
C LYS A 166 -8.13 -15.36 -14.91
N PRO A 167 -9.23 -16.07 -15.17
CA PRO A 167 -9.79 -16.23 -16.51
C PRO A 167 -10.54 -14.98 -16.99
N ILE A 168 -10.01 -13.82 -16.72
CA ILE A 168 -10.55 -12.51 -17.03
C ILE A 168 -9.46 -11.63 -17.63
N PRO A 169 -9.80 -10.61 -18.42
CA PRO A 169 -8.82 -9.70 -19.01
C PRO A 169 -7.90 -9.07 -17.96
N SER A 170 -6.66 -8.79 -18.37
CA SER A 170 -5.71 -8.06 -17.51
C SER A 170 -6.29 -6.71 -17.10
N GLY A 171 -6.08 -6.34 -15.84
CA GLY A 171 -6.61 -5.10 -15.28
C GLY A 171 -8.00 -5.20 -14.67
N HIS A 172 -8.72 -6.30 -14.88
CA HIS A 172 -10.07 -6.55 -14.35
C HIS A 172 -10.07 -7.48 -13.13
N GLY A 173 -11.15 -7.40 -12.33
CA GLY A 173 -11.42 -8.32 -11.23
C GLY A 173 -10.46 -8.25 -10.07
N LYS A 174 -9.68 -7.16 -9.94
CA LYS A 174 -8.81 -6.92 -8.78
C LYS A 174 -9.66 -6.52 -7.57
N GLY A 175 -9.10 -6.71 -6.38
CA GLY A 175 -9.72 -6.20 -5.15
C GLY A 175 -10.02 -4.69 -5.24
N HIS A 176 -11.14 -4.28 -4.67
CA HIS A 176 -11.65 -2.89 -4.66
C HIS A 176 -12.09 -2.33 -6.03
N GLN A 177 -12.20 -3.16 -7.07
CA GLN A 177 -12.75 -2.76 -8.36
C GLN A 177 -14.26 -3.10 -8.45
N PRO A 178 -15.04 -2.40 -9.29
CA PRO A 178 -16.46 -2.68 -9.46
C PRO A 178 -16.76 -4.11 -9.93
N ASP A 179 -15.80 -4.73 -10.62
CA ASP A 179 -15.86 -6.09 -11.16
C ASP A 179 -15.01 -7.08 -10.36
N GLU A 180 -14.75 -6.77 -9.09
CA GLU A 180 -13.99 -7.65 -8.18
C GLU A 180 -14.56 -9.07 -8.20
N CYS A 181 -13.67 -10.04 -8.40
CA CYS A 181 -14.06 -11.43 -8.45
C CYS A 181 -12.99 -12.36 -7.86
N VAL A 182 -13.44 -13.54 -7.45
CA VAL A 182 -12.57 -14.61 -6.93
C VAL A 182 -12.85 -15.89 -7.73
N CYS A 183 -11.81 -16.68 -7.96
CA CYS A 183 -11.94 -18.01 -8.55
C CYS A 183 -12.54 -18.98 -7.51
N VAL A 184 -13.60 -19.70 -7.88
CA VAL A 184 -14.25 -20.67 -6.98
C VAL A 184 -13.29 -21.78 -6.55
N GLU A 185 -12.43 -22.24 -7.45
CA GLU A 185 -11.40 -23.23 -7.12
C GLU A 185 -10.47 -22.75 -6.00
N ASN A 186 -10.10 -21.46 -6.00
CA ASN A 186 -9.30 -20.89 -4.92
C ASN A 186 -10.02 -20.91 -3.58
N LEU A 187 -11.36 -20.76 -3.56
CA LEU A 187 -12.13 -20.87 -2.34
C LEU A 187 -12.12 -22.28 -1.78
N LEU A 188 -12.10 -23.31 -2.62
CA LEU A 188 -12.00 -24.68 -2.17
C LEU A 188 -10.62 -24.97 -1.56
N TYR A 189 -9.55 -24.54 -2.19
CA TYR A 189 -8.20 -24.61 -1.60
C TYR A 189 -8.12 -23.82 -0.27
N ALA A 190 -8.70 -22.63 -0.25
CA ALA A 190 -8.74 -21.82 0.98
C ALA A 190 -9.46 -22.54 2.12
N ALA A 191 -10.59 -23.21 1.83
CA ALA A 191 -11.34 -23.97 2.84
C ALA A 191 -10.48 -25.13 3.40
N GLU A 192 -9.78 -25.87 2.56
CA GLU A 192 -8.86 -26.92 3.00
C GLU A 192 -7.74 -26.37 3.88
N ILE A 193 -7.10 -25.28 3.43
CA ILE A 193 -6.02 -24.62 4.18
C ILE A 193 -6.51 -24.15 5.54
N TYR A 194 -7.68 -23.51 5.63
CA TYR A 194 -8.20 -23.01 6.89
C TYR A 194 -8.54 -24.15 7.87
N VAL A 195 -9.11 -25.24 7.39
CA VAL A 195 -9.38 -26.41 8.25
C VAL A 195 -8.06 -26.96 8.82
N LYS A 196 -7.05 -27.18 7.97
CA LYS A 196 -5.74 -27.66 8.42
C LYS A 196 -5.07 -26.68 9.38
N ALA A 197 -5.15 -25.37 9.10
CA ALA A 197 -4.58 -24.34 9.95
C ALA A 197 -5.24 -24.28 11.34
N ILE A 198 -6.56 -24.37 11.41
CA ILE A 198 -7.28 -24.36 12.68
C ILE A 198 -6.90 -25.57 13.53
N LEU A 199 -6.89 -26.78 12.95
CA LEU A 199 -6.50 -27.99 13.66
C LEU A 199 -5.06 -27.93 14.17
N MET A 200 -4.14 -27.47 13.31
CA MET A 200 -2.74 -27.32 13.69
C MET A 200 -2.52 -26.29 14.80
N LEU A 201 -3.22 -25.15 14.75
CA LEU A 201 -3.10 -24.12 15.78
C LEU A 201 -3.69 -24.60 17.12
N ASP A 202 -4.77 -25.38 17.11
CA ASP A 202 -5.38 -25.99 18.30
C ASP A 202 -4.38 -26.93 18.99
N GLU A 203 -3.74 -27.83 18.22
CA GLU A 203 -2.69 -28.72 18.72
C GLU A 203 -1.46 -27.98 19.30
N MET A 204 -1.20 -26.75 18.86
CA MET A 204 -0.08 -25.93 19.35
C MET A 204 -0.39 -25.22 20.67
N LEU A 205 -1.67 -25.17 21.07
CA LEU A 205 -2.11 -24.57 22.32
C LEU A 205 -2.15 -25.58 23.50
N GLU A 206 -2.12 -26.89 23.20
CA GLU A 206 -1.97 -27.97 24.16
C GLU A 206 -0.50 -28.15 24.60
#